data_f334df8784b0fcb5bbf48fbd1eb582f5
#
_entry.id   f334df8784b0fcb5bbf48fbd1eb582f5
#
_cell.length_a   1.000
_cell.length_b   1.000
_cell.length_c   1.000
_cell.angle_alpha   90.00
_cell.angle_beta   90.00
_cell.angle_gamma   90.00
#
_symmetry.space_group_name_H-M   'P 1'
#
loop_
_entity.id
_entity.type
_entity.pdbx_description
1 polymer ?
#
loop_
_entity_poly.entity_id
_entity_poly.type
_entity_poly.pdbx_seq_one_letter_code
_entity_poly.pdbx_strand_id
1 'polypeptide(L)'
;VLRTNYQTDPIAVARFQREARAMADLDHPHIVRITDIGEEDGQQYLAMEYVAGLDLKRYIKEHYPLSNEEAVRIMGQILLAMRLAHARGIVHRDLKPQNILLTPDGTAKVTDFGIAVAFAETSLTQTNSMLGSVHYLSPEQARGSKATFQSDIYAMGIIFYEMLTGHIPYDGDSAVTIALQHFQKPLPSVIAENPSVPQALENVVIKATAKKLSDRYQSVSEMYVDLSTSLSYNRRNEPKLVFDDASKADTKTLPKVPQSTLTSIPKAPAQEERPQSKKLTPEQAPTQKPTKKRKFKARYMILLASLLLVAASLVWILSRTPATIAIPDVAGQTVAEAKEALKKSKFEAGEEKSEASDTVAEGRVIRTDPEAGSGRKEGTKVNLVVSSGKQSFQLSNYVGRKYTDVVAELKEKKVPENLIKMEEEESSESEPGTI
;
A
#
# COMPACT_ATOMS: atom_id res chain seq x y z
N VAL A 1 -13.12 -17.86 10.38
CA VAL A 1 -12.36 -19.10 10.12
C VAL A 1 -11.17 -18.78 9.24
N LEU A 2 -9.99 -19.36 9.53
CA LEU A 2 -8.81 -19.23 8.69
C LEU A 2 -9.08 -19.88 7.33
N ARG A 3 -8.65 -19.24 6.22
CA ARG A 3 -8.89 -19.77 4.86
C ARG A 3 -8.26 -21.15 4.69
N THR A 4 -8.92 -22.03 3.95
CA THR A 4 -8.54 -23.45 3.79
C THR A 4 -7.10 -23.66 3.31
N ASN A 5 -6.60 -22.78 2.42
CA ASN A 5 -5.22 -22.88 1.91
C ASN A 5 -4.13 -22.58 2.96
N TYR A 6 -4.49 -22.01 4.13
CA TYR A 6 -3.57 -21.74 5.24
C TYR A 6 -3.75 -22.69 6.43
N GLN A 7 -4.79 -23.53 6.44
CA GLN A 7 -5.07 -24.46 7.53
C GLN A 7 -3.96 -25.54 7.68
N THR A 8 -3.33 -25.90 6.57
CA THR A 8 -2.27 -26.91 6.54
C THR A 8 -0.87 -26.34 6.73
N ASP A 9 -0.72 -25.01 6.80
CA ASP A 9 0.56 -24.37 7.03
C ASP A 9 0.76 -24.07 8.55
N PRO A 10 1.66 -24.80 9.24
CA PRO A 10 1.88 -24.61 10.68
C PRO A 10 2.33 -23.19 11.05
N ILE A 11 3.04 -22.50 10.14
CA ILE A 11 3.51 -21.13 10.37
C ILE A 11 2.33 -20.17 10.31
N ALA A 12 1.44 -20.36 9.32
CA ALA A 12 0.22 -19.58 9.19
C ALA A 12 -0.70 -19.78 10.38
N VAL A 13 -0.94 -21.02 10.80
CA VAL A 13 -1.75 -21.35 12.00
C VAL A 13 -1.18 -20.72 13.26
N ALA A 14 0.13 -20.86 13.53
CA ALA A 14 0.78 -20.27 14.69
C ALA A 14 0.68 -18.72 14.68
N ARG A 15 0.81 -18.09 13.51
CA ARG A 15 0.66 -16.65 13.34
C ARG A 15 -0.80 -16.22 13.62
N PHE A 16 -1.77 -16.91 13.04
CA PHE A 16 -3.19 -16.67 13.29
C PHE A 16 -3.53 -16.72 14.78
N GLN A 17 -3.13 -17.79 15.47
CA GLN A 17 -3.39 -17.95 16.90
C GLN A 17 -2.73 -16.86 17.74
N ARG A 18 -1.50 -16.47 17.41
CA ARG A 18 -0.80 -15.39 18.11
C ARG A 18 -1.48 -14.04 17.93
N GLU A 19 -1.83 -13.69 16.70
CA GLU A 19 -2.51 -12.42 16.38
C GLU A 19 -3.93 -12.40 16.98
N ALA A 20 -4.67 -13.51 16.90
CA ALA A 20 -5.98 -13.64 17.51
C ALA A 20 -5.94 -13.45 19.04
N ARG A 21 -4.96 -14.03 19.73
CA ARG A 21 -4.78 -13.84 21.20
C ARG A 21 -4.47 -12.38 21.54
N ALA A 22 -3.56 -11.75 20.78
CA ALA A 22 -3.22 -10.34 21.01
C ALA A 22 -4.44 -9.41 20.86
N MET A 23 -5.38 -9.76 19.96
CA MET A 23 -6.62 -9.00 19.79
C MET A 23 -7.68 -9.34 20.83
N ALA A 24 -7.72 -10.57 21.35
CA ALA A 24 -8.63 -10.94 22.43
C ALA A 24 -8.37 -10.13 23.71
N ASP A 25 -7.15 -9.61 23.89
CA ASP A 25 -6.77 -8.72 24.99
C ASP A 25 -7.21 -7.26 24.79
N LEU A 26 -7.80 -6.92 23.62
CA LEU A 26 -8.33 -5.58 23.35
C LEU A 26 -9.78 -5.47 23.86
N ASP A 27 -9.97 -5.01 25.08
CA ASP A 27 -11.27 -4.70 25.65
C ASP A 27 -11.55 -3.20 25.56
N HIS A 28 -12.46 -2.81 24.66
CA HIS A 28 -12.81 -1.39 24.42
C HIS A 28 -14.20 -1.28 23.81
N PRO A 29 -15.04 -0.29 24.21
CA PRO A 29 -16.39 -0.13 23.67
C PRO A 29 -16.44 0.06 22.14
N HIS A 30 -15.36 0.58 21.53
CA HIS A 30 -15.23 0.82 20.10
C HIS A 30 -14.38 -0.23 19.36
N ILE A 31 -14.16 -1.41 19.95
CA ILE A 31 -13.54 -2.57 19.31
C ILE A 31 -14.50 -3.73 19.40
N VAL A 32 -14.66 -4.50 18.31
CA VAL A 32 -15.43 -5.74 18.33
C VAL A 32 -14.70 -6.75 19.17
N ARG A 33 -15.36 -7.24 20.24
CA ARG A 33 -14.76 -8.16 21.20
C ARG A 33 -14.66 -9.57 20.62
N ILE A 34 -13.51 -10.19 20.78
CA ILE A 34 -13.33 -11.62 20.50
C ILE A 34 -13.87 -12.40 21.70
N THR A 35 -14.76 -13.36 21.42
CA THR A 35 -15.42 -14.18 22.44
C THR A 35 -14.81 -15.55 22.58
N ASP A 36 -14.23 -16.08 21.48
CA ASP A 36 -13.58 -17.39 21.51
C ASP A 36 -12.55 -17.53 20.37
N ILE A 37 -11.53 -18.35 20.61
CA ILE A 37 -10.48 -18.72 19.64
C ILE A 37 -10.26 -20.22 19.79
N GLY A 38 -10.45 -20.97 18.73
CA GLY A 38 -10.33 -22.42 18.79
C GLY A 38 -10.02 -23.09 17.47
N GLU A 39 -10.07 -24.41 17.54
CA GLU A 39 -9.93 -25.30 16.40
C GLU A 39 -11.04 -26.34 16.46
N GLU A 40 -11.73 -26.56 15.34
CA GLU A 40 -12.76 -27.56 15.18
C GLU A 40 -12.58 -28.24 13.81
N ASP A 41 -12.56 -29.54 13.78
CA ASP A 41 -12.32 -30.38 12.57
C ASP A 41 -11.08 -29.94 11.75
N GLY A 42 -10.00 -29.55 12.43
CA GLY A 42 -8.77 -29.05 11.81
C GLY A 42 -8.87 -27.62 11.27
N GLN A 43 -9.98 -26.92 11.52
CA GLN A 43 -10.20 -25.54 11.09
C GLN A 43 -10.00 -24.56 12.26
N GLN A 44 -9.04 -23.65 12.08
CA GLN A 44 -8.83 -22.56 13.04
C GLN A 44 -9.96 -21.54 12.92
N TYR A 45 -10.62 -21.20 14.03
CA TYR A 45 -11.68 -20.21 14.06
C TYR A 45 -11.44 -19.12 15.11
N LEU A 46 -12.14 -18.02 14.92
CA LEU A 46 -12.24 -16.90 15.82
C LEU A 46 -13.72 -16.49 15.87
N ALA A 47 -14.29 -16.51 17.06
CA ALA A 47 -15.65 -16.04 17.32
C ALA A 47 -15.60 -14.61 17.87
N MET A 48 -16.55 -13.78 17.45
CA MET A 48 -16.64 -12.37 17.85
C MET A 48 -18.07 -12.06 18.32
N GLU A 49 -18.23 -10.99 19.10
CA GLU A 49 -19.53 -10.46 19.38
C GLU A 49 -20.26 -10.10 18.09
N TYR A 50 -21.56 -10.33 18.06
CA TYR A 50 -22.40 -9.87 16.97
C TYR A 50 -22.77 -8.41 17.15
N VAL A 51 -22.46 -7.58 16.16
CA VAL A 51 -22.84 -6.18 16.11
C VAL A 51 -24.01 -6.01 15.16
N ALA A 52 -25.20 -5.74 15.72
CA ALA A 52 -26.40 -5.46 14.92
C ALA A 52 -26.29 -4.05 14.35
N GLY A 53 -26.20 -3.91 13.02
CA GLY A 53 -26.15 -2.62 12.37
C GLY A 53 -25.47 -2.69 10.99
N LEU A 54 -25.10 -1.51 10.47
CA LEU A 54 -24.45 -1.38 9.16
C LEU A 54 -22.94 -1.24 9.32
N ASP A 55 -22.21 -1.67 8.31
CA ASP A 55 -20.84 -1.18 8.17
C ASP A 55 -20.81 0.29 7.73
N LEU A 56 -19.72 1.00 8.05
CA LEU A 56 -19.61 2.42 7.78
C LEU A 56 -19.68 2.74 6.27
N LYS A 57 -19.28 1.83 5.38
CA LYS A 57 -19.38 2.03 3.92
C LYS A 57 -20.84 2.14 3.49
N ARG A 58 -21.67 1.23 3.96
CA ARG A 58 -23.11 1.27 3.71
C ARG A 58 -23.75 2.47 4.39
N TYR A 59 -23.36 2.76 5.62
CA TYR A 59 -23.86 3.91 6.37
C TYR A 59 -23.61 5.22 5.63
N ILE A 60 -22.39 5.47 5.15
CA ILE A 60 -22.06 6.65 4.34
C ILE A 60 -22.96 6.70 3.10
N LYS A 61 -23.08 5.59 2.37
CA LYS A 61 -23.90 5.53 1.15
C LYS A 61 -25.38 5.87 1.38
N GLU A 62 -25.92 5.43 2.53
CA GLU A 62 -27.36 5.56 2.84
C GLU A 62 -27.68 6.91 3.51
N HIS A 63 -26.72 7.55 4.19
CA HIS A 63 -26.95 8.74 5.01
C HIS A 63 -26.19 9.98 4.55
N TYR A 64 -25.43 9.91 3.46
CA TYR A 64 -24.70 11.08 2.95
C TYR A 64 -25.68 12.18 2.47
N PRO A 65 -25.44 13.45 2.77
CA PRO A 65 -24.27 14.00 3.48
C PRO A 65 -24.39 13.85 5.01
N LEU A 66 -23.31 13.37 5.65
CA LEU A 66 -23.21 13.35 7.10
C LEU A 66 -22.98 14.77 7.62
N SER A 67 -23.52 15.09 8.80
CA SER A 67 -23.14 16.34 9.47
C SER A 67 -21.67 16.31 9.92
N ASN A 68 -21.03 17.48 10.02
CA ASN A 68 -19.65 17.56 10.48
C ASN A 68 -19.49 17.00 11.90
N GLU A 69 -20.48 17.25 12.77
CA GLU A 69 -20.53 16.76 14.14
C GLU A 69 -20.60 15.24 14.20
N GLU A 70 -21.42 14.64 13.32
CA GLU A 70 -21.53 13.18 13.24
C GLU A 70 -20.28 12.54 12.70
N ALA A 71 -19.68 13.08 11.64
CA ALA A 71 -18.42 12.61 11.10
C ALA A 71 -17.29 12.68 12.13
N VAL A 72 -17.19 13.80 12.88
CA VAL A 72 -16.23 13.97 13.98
C VAL A 72 -16.47 12.97 15.11
N ARG A 73 -17.74 12.73 15.49
CA ARG A 73 -18.11 11.76 16.52
C ARG A 73 -17.69 10.34 16.14
N ILE A 74 -18.05 9.89 14.94
CA ILE A 74 -17.70 8.54 14.46
C ILE A 74 -16.18 8.37 14.36
N MET A 75 -15.48 9.33 13.72
CA MET A 75 -14.02 9.29 13.60
C MET A 75 -13.34 9.34 14.97
N GLY A 76 -13.85 10.12 15.91
CA GLY A 76 -13.36 10.17 17.29
C GLY A 76 -13.41 8.81 17.98
N GLN A 77 -14.49 8.05 17.81
CA GLN A 77 -14.64 6.69 18.35
C GLN A 77 -13.66 5.71 17.73
N ILE A 78 -13.44 5.79 16.40
CA ILE A 78 -12.44 4.99 15.68
C ILE A 78 -11.03 5.29 16.22
N LEU A 79 -10.70 6.58 16.40
CA LEU A 79 -9.41 7.00 16.95
C LEU A 79 -9.19 6.49 18.38
N LEU A 80 -10.23 6.45 19.22
CA LEU A 80 -10.14 5.89 20.57
C LEU A 80 -9.86 4.38 20.53
N ALA A 81 -10.50 3.63 19.66
CA ALA A 81 -10.24 2.21 19.43
C ALA A 81 -8.78 1.99 18.99
N MET A 82 -8.35 2.73 17.97
CA MET A 82 -7.00 2.59 17.41
C MET A 82 -5.91 3.05 18.38
N ARG A 83 -6.19 3.99 19.26
CA ARG A 83 -5.28 4.40 20.32
C ARG A 83 -4.94 3.24 21.27
N LEU A 84 -5.96 2.45 21.66
CA LEU A 84 -5.72 1.26 22.49
C LEU A 84 -4.92 0.21 21.72
N ALA A 85 -5.29 -0.09 20.47
CA ALA A 85 -4.59 -1.07 19.64
C ALA A 85 -3.10 -0.70 19.47
N HIS A 86 -2.82 0.54 19.11
CA HIS A 86 -1.44 1.04 18.95
C HIS A 86 -0.64 1.04 20.25
N ALA A 87 -1.27 1.35 21.38
CA ALA A 87 -0.63 1.25 22.71
C ALA A 87 -0.24 -0.18 23.09
N ARG A 88 -0.94 -1.18 22.53
CA ARG A 88 -0.61 -2.61 22.68
C ARG A 88 0.31 -3.15 21.57
N GLY A 89 0.83 -2.27 20.71
CA GLY A 89 1.72 -2.64 19.61
C GLY A 89 1.02 -3.27 18.39
N ILE A 90 -0.32 -3.19 18.33
CA ILE A 90 -1.12 -3.80 17.27
C ILE A 90 -1.38 -2.76 16.16
N VAL A 91 -0.95 -3.06 14.94
CA VAL A 91 -1.25 -2.32 13.71
C VAL A 91 -2.42 -3.02 13.01
N HIS A 92 -3.42 -2.26 12.57
CA HIS A 92 -4.61 -2.85 11.94
C HIS A 92 -4.33 -3.35 10.52
N ARG A 93 -3.56 -2.59 9.72
CA ARG A 93 -3.09 -2.93 8.35
C ARG A 93 -4.14 -2.90 7.24
N ASP A 94 -5.41 -3.10 7.55
CA ASP A 94 -6.54 -3.13 6.58
C ASP A 94 -7.73 -2.29 7.07
N LEU A 95 -7.46 -1.07 7.55
CA LEU A 95 -8.52 -0.13 7.93
C LEU A 95 -9.26 0.36 6.69
N LYS A 96 -10.58 0.15 6.70
CA LYS A 96 -11.52 0.59 5.67
C LYS A 96 -12.93 0.69 6.26
N PRO A 97 -13.86 1.41 5.64
CA PRO A 97 -15.21 1.59 6.19
C PRO A 97 -15.97 0.26 6.40
N GLN A 98 -15.69 -0.77 5.61
CA GLN A 98 -16.32 -2.10 5.78
C GLN A 98 -15.91 -2.78 7.09
N ASN A 99 -14.73 -2.44 7.64
CA ASN A 99 -14.21 -2.97 8.91
C ASN A 99 -14.55 -2.07 10.11
N ILE A 100 -15.55 -1.20 9.96
CA ILE A 100 -16.09 -0.34 11.02
C ILE A 100 -17.60 -0.57 11.04
N LEU A 101 -18.08 -1.16 12.13
CA LEU A 101 -19.50 -1.45 12.32
C LEU A 101 -20.16 -0.36 13.16
N LEU A 102 -21.35 0.06 12.77
CA LEU A 102 -22.15 1.02 13.51
C LEU A 102 -23.34 0.30 14.13
N THR A 103 -23.46 0.37 15.45
CA THR A 103 -24.66 -0.13 16.17
C THR A 103 -25.86 0.77 15.89
N PRO A 104 -27.10 0.32 16.17
CA PRO A 104 -28.30 1.12 15.94
C PRO A 104 -28.34 2.45 16.72
N ASP A 105 -27.64 2.54 17.85
CA ASP A 105 -27.46 3.78 18.63
C ASP A 105 -26.32 4.68 18.10
N GLY A 106 -25.69 4.30 16.99
CA GLY A 106 -24.63 5.07 16.32
C GLY A 106 -23.25 4.90 16.94
N THR A 107 -23.03 3.88 17.78
CA THR A 107 -21.70 3.57 18.31
C THR A 107 -20.85 2.86 17.25
N ALA A 108 -19.66 3.38 16.95
CA ALA A 108 -18.73 2.76 16.02
C ALA A 108 -17.85 1.71 16.73
N LYS A 109 -17.66 0.56 16.08
CA LYS A 109 -16.80 -0.53 16.53
C LYS A 109 -15.88 -0.98 15.40
N VAL A 110 -14.57 -0.94 15.64
CA VAL A 110 -13.55 -1.43 14.71
C VAL A 110 -13.47 -2.95 14.80
N THR A 111 -13.43 -3.63 13.66
CA THR A 111 -13.34 -5.09 13.54
C THR A 111 -12.25 -5.50 12.54
N ASP A 112 -11.99 -6.79 12.42
CA ASP A 112 -11.11 -7.39 11.42
C ASP A 112 -9.68 -6.79 11.37
N PHE A 113 -9.08 -6.62 12.54
CA PHE A 113 -7.65 -6.30 12.65
C PHE A 113 -6.85 -7.33 11.83
N GLY A 114 -6.14 -6.86 10.83
CA GLY A 114 -5.52 -7.56 9.69
C GLY A 114 -4.84 -8.92 9.89
N ILE A 115 -5.48 -9.88 10.56
CA ILE A 115 -5.01 -11.26 10.69
C ILE A 115 -4.78 -11.90 9.32
N ALA A 116 -5.64 -11.56 8.33
CA ALA A 116 -5.56 -12.14 6.99
C ALA A 116 -4.48 -11.50 6.11
N VAL A 117 -4.15 -10.22 6.35
CA VAL A 117 -3.16 -9.46 5.55
C VAL A 117 -1.73 -9.89 5.85
N ALA A 118 -1.50 -10.42 7.05
CA ALA A 118 -0.19 -10.98 7.42
C ALA A 118 0.24 -12.17 6.53
N PHE A 119 -0.69 -12.82 5.84
CA PHE A 119 -0.42 -13.93 4.91
C PHE A 119 -0.21 -13.47 3.46
N ALA A 120 -0.57 -12.22 3.13
CA ALA A 120 -0.52 -11.68 1.78
C ALA A 120 0.70 -10.76 1.53
N GLU A 121 1.75 -10.85 2.35
CA GLU A 121 2.88 -9.91 2.37
C GLU A 121 3.68 -9.76 1.05
N THR A 122 3.29 -10.40 -0.07
CA THR A 122 4.18 -10.42 -1.25
C THR A 122 3.57 -10.08 -2.60
N SER A 123 2.28 -9.78 -2.75
CA SER A 123 1.83 -9.37 -4.10
C SER A 123 0.54 -8.55 -4.12
N LEU A 124 0.67 -7.30 -4.56
CA LEU A 124 -0.42 -6.42 -5.01
C LEU A 124 -1.24 -7.01 -6.18
N THR A 125 -0.89 -8.21 -6.66
CA THR A 125 -1.39 -8.80 -7.90
C THR A 125 -2.37 -9.97 -7.71
N GLN A 126 -2.71 -10.38 -6.49
CA GLN A 126 -3.60 -11.54 -6.29
C GLN A 126 -4.94 -11.16 -5.68
N THR A 127 -5.99 -11.37 -6.49
CA THR A 127 -7.42 -11.50 -6.25
C THR A 127 -8.27 -10.22 -6.18
N ASN A 128 -9.44 -10.27 -6.86
CA ASN A 128 -10.52 -9.27 -6.87
C ASN A 128 -11.01 -8.84 -5.46
N SER A 129 -10.72 -9.62 -4.41
CA SER A 129 -11.03 -9.27 -3.02
C SER A 129 -10.12 -8.17 -2.45
N MET A 130 -8.94 -7.92 -3.06
CA MET A 130 -8.04 -6.83 -2.68
C MET A 130 -8.42 -5.47 -3.29
N LEU A 131 -9.27 -5.46 -4.32
CA LEU A 131 -9.64 -4.22 -5.02
C LEU A 131 -10.27 -3.20 -4.07
N GLY A 132 -11.08 -3.66 -3.10
CA GLY A 132 -11.70 -2.77 -2.10
C GLY A 132 -10.72 -2.17 -1.09
N SER A 133 -9.68 -2.90 -0.68
CA SER A 133 -8.72 -2.45 0.33
C SER A 133 -7.69 -1.46 -0.22
N VAL A 134 -7.43 -1.51 -1.53
CA VAL A 134 -6.43 -0.66 -2.19
C VAL A 134 -6.78 0.83 -2.11
N HIS A 135 -8.05 1.18 -1.99
CA HIS A 135 -8.52 2.58 -1.88
C HIS A 135 -8.12 3.29 -0.58
N TYR A 136 -7.68 2.54 0.44
CA TYR A 136 -7.27 3.06 1.75
C TYR A 136 -5.79 2.81 2.05
N LEU A 137 -5.05 2.30 1.06
CA LEU A 137 -3.65 1.92 1.18
C LEU A 137 -2.75 3.15 1.38
N SER A 138 -1.84 3.10 2.34
CA SER A 138 -0.88 4.18 2.54
C SER A 138 0.20 4.23 1.45
N PRO A 139 0.82 5.40 1.19
CA PRO A 139 1.89 5.54 0.20
C PRO A 139 3.07 4.59 0.42
N GLU A 140 3.43 4.32 1.67
CA GLU A 140 4.49 3.38 2.03
C GLU A 140 4.10 1.93 1.74
N GLN A 141 2.84 1.54 1.99
CA GLN A 141 2.34 0.22 1.62
C GLN A 141 2.25 0.04 0.10
N ALA A 142 1.84 1.09 -0.63
CA ALA A 142 1.83 1.10 -2.09
C ALA A 142 3.22 0.88 -2.70
N ARG A 143 4.30 1.22 -1.97
CA ARG A 143 5.69 0.94 -2.33
C ARG A 143 6.20 -0.43 -1.86
N GLY A 144 5.34 -1.25 -1.25
CA GLY A 144 5.71 -2.57 -0.73
C GLY A 144 6.36 -2.55 0.67
N SER A 145 6.33 -1.42 1.37
CA SER A 145 6.79 -1.36 2.76
C SER A 145 5.75 -1.97 3.70
N LYS A 146 6.22 -2.46 4.85
CA LYS A 146 5.33 -2.97 5.90
C LYS A 146 4.46 -1.84 6.46
N ALA A 147 3.21 -2.17 6.77
CA ALA A 147 2.30 -1.24 7.45
C ALA A 147 2.82 -0.89 8.85
N THR A 148 2.61 0.35 9.24
CA THR A 148 2.98 0.93 10.54
C THR A 148 1.77 1.61 11.18
N PHE A 149 1.90 2.10 12.40
CA PHE A 149 0.86 2.93 13.04
C PHE A 149 0.49 4.15 12.20
N GLN A 150 1.46 4.75 11.51
CA GLN A 150 1.20 5.87 10.61
C GLN A 150 0.50 5.46 9.32
N SER A 151 0.59 4.18 8.90
CA SER A 151 -0.22 3.65 7.79
C SER A 151 -1.69 3.58 8.17
N ASP A 152 -2.02 3.17 9.40
CA ASP A 152 -3.40 3.19 9.90
C ASP A 152 -3.94 4.62 10.00
N ILE A 153 -3.10 5.59 10.43
CA ILE A 153 -3.47 7.02 10.46
C ILE A 153 -3.82 7.52 9.06
N TYR A 154 -3.05 7.15 8.04
CA TYR A 154 -3.35 7.49 6.66
C TYR A 154 -4.70 6.90 6.21
N ALA A 155 -4.94 5.62 6.47
CA ALA A 155 -6.20 4.96 6.14
C ALA A 155 -7.40 5.66 6.84
N MET A 156 -7.26 6.03 8.12
CA MET A 156 -8.28 6.82 8.83
C MET A 156 -8.51 8.18 8.19
N GLY A 157 -7.47 8.84 7.67
CA GLY A 157 -7.60 10.07 6.91
C GLY A 157 -8.40 9.90 5.62
N ILE A 158 -8.21 8.80 4.89
CA ILE A 158 -8.98 8.48 3.68
C ILE A 158 -10.43 8.14 4.02
N ILE A 159 -10.67 7.38 5.09
CA ILE A 159 -12.02 7.10 5.61
C ILE A 159 -12.73 8.40 5.97
N PHE A 160 -12.02 9.32 6.62
CA PHE A 160 -12.59 10.61 7.03
C PHE A 160 -12.90 11.49 5.83
N TYR A 161 -12.04 11.51 4.80
CA TYR A 161 -12.35 12.14 3.52
C TYR A 161 -13.67 11.61 2.96
N GLU A 162 -13.84 10.28 2.91
CA GLU A 162 -15.04 9.65 2.38
C GLU A 162 -16.30 9.98 3.21
N MET A 163 -16.20 10.03 4.53
CA MET A 163 -17.31 10.44 5.39
C MET A 163 -17.77 11.88 5.11
N LEU A 164 -16.85 12.78 4.82
CA LEU A 164 -17.11 14.20 4.58
C LEU A 164 -17.56 14.50 3.14
N THR A 165 -17.18 13.66 2.15
CA THR A 165 -17.44 13.92 0.73
C THR A 165 -18.40 12.89 0.08
N GLY A 166 -18.67 11.76 0.74
CA GLY A 166 -19.50 10.68 0.21
C GLY A 166 -18.79 9.75 -0.77
N HIS A 167 -17.55 10.03 -1.14
CA HIS A 167 -16.79 9.22 -2.09
C HIS A 167 -15.29 9.15 -1.74
N ILE A 168 -14.60 8.19 -2.32
CA ILE A 168 -13.15 7.99 -2.16
C ILE A 168 -12.36 9.02 -2.97
N PRO A 169 -11.16 9.47 -2.51
CA PRO A 169 -10.36 10.47 -3.21
C PRO A 169 -9.64 9.94 -4.46
N TYR A 170 -9.43 8.63 -4.53
CA TYR A 170 -8.68 7.98 -5.61
C TYR A 170 -9.40 6.74 -6.09
N ASP A 171 -9.60 6.66 -7.41
CA ASP A 171 -10.26 5.55 -8.08
C ASP A 171 -9.57 5.25 -9.42
N GLY A 172 -9.78 4.05 -9.97
CA GLY A 172 -9.16 3.63 -11.23
C GLY A 172 -9.44 2.19 -11.61
N ASP A 173 -9.12 1.83 -12.84
CA ASP A 173 -9.44 0.53 -13.45
C ASP A 173 -8.63 -0.65 -12.88
N SER A 174 -7.58 -0.40 -12.12
CA SER A 174 -6.76 -1.43 -11.51
C SER A 174 -6.22 -1.05 -10.13
N ALA A 175 -5.95 -2.05 -9.29
CA ALA A 175 -5.32 -1.86 -7.99
C ALA A 175 -3.99 -1.10 -8.08
N VAL A 176 -3.21 -1.34 -9.13
CA VAL A 176 -1.93 -0.66 -9.36
C VAL A 176 -2.16 0.83 -9.66
N THR A 177 -3.15 1.17 -10.50
CA THR A 177 -3.49 2.56 -10.82
C THR A 177 -3.92 3.33 -9.57
N ILE A 178 -4.74 2.71 -8.71
CA ILE A 178 -5.20 3.30 -7.45
C ILE A 178 -4.01 3.49 -6.49
N ALA A 179 -3.18 2.46 -6.31
CA ALA A 179 -1.99 2.53 -5.46
C ALA A 179 -1.01 3.65 -5.89
N LEU A 180 -0.80 3.82 -7.21
CA LEU A 180 0.02 4.92 -7.74
C LEU A 180 -0.56 6.30 -7.40
N GLN A 181 -1.89 6.45 -7.38
CA GLN A 181 -2.52 7.73 -7.03
C GLN A 181 -2.27 8.08 -5.56
N HIS A 182 -2.36 7.12 -4.63
CA HIS A 182 -2.00 7.34 -3.22
C HIS A 182 -0.58 7.87 -3.05
N PHE A 183 0.31 7.50 -3.93
CA PHE A 183 1.71 7.89 -3.90
C PHE A 183 1.98 9.23 -4.61
N GLN A 184 1.35 9.47 -5.78
CA GLN A 184 1.72 10.55 -6.70
C GLN A 184 0.74 11.73 -6.68
N LYS A 185 -0.57 11.46 -6.55
CA LYS A 185 -1.58 12.53 -6.64
C LYS A 185 -1.76 13.25 -5.32
N PRO A 186 -1.89 14.59 -5.33
CA PRO A 186 -2.33 15.33 -4.16
C PRO A 186 -3.73 14.89 -3.75
N LEU A 187 -4.07 15.08 -2.47
CA LEU A 187 -5.44 14.86 -2.00
C LEU A 187 -6.36 15.92 -2.63
N PRO A 188 -7.52 15.53 -3.21
CA PRO A 188 -8.53 16.48 -3.63
C PRO A 188 -9.04 17.31 -2.43
N SER A 189 -9.45 18.54 -2.67
CA SER A 189 -9.95 19.40 -1.58
C SER A 189 -11.30 18.91 -1.09
N VAL A 190 -11.40 18.66 0.23
CA VAL A 190 -12.67 18.30 0.87
C VAL A 190 -13.70 19.43 0.74
N ILE A 191 -13.26 20.69 0.93
CA ILE A 191 -14.14 21.88 0.86
C ILE A 191 -14.64 22.12 -0.57
N ALA A 192 -13.84 21.77 -1.60
CA ALA A 192 -14.29 21.88 -2.97
C ALA A 192 -15.44 20.91 -3.29
N GLU A 193 -15.43 19.73 -2.67
CA GLU A 193 -16.48 18.70 -2.81
C GLU A 193 -17.67 18.97 -1.88
N ASN A 194 -17.38 19.41 -0.65
CA ASN A 194 -18.40 19.74 0.36
C ASN A 194 -18.08 21.07 1.03
N PRO A 195 -18.67 22.19 0.57
CA PRO A 195 -18.43 23.53 1.11
C PRO A 195 -18.90 23.76 2.55
N SER A 196 -19.66 22.82 3.14
CA SER A 196 -20.10 22.91 4.55
C SER A 196 -18.99 22.52 5.53
N VAL A 197 -17.91 21.91 5.05
CA VAL A 197 -16.78 21.47 5.88
C VAL A 197 -15.88 22.66 6.22
N PRO A 198 -15.62 22.94 7.52
CA PRO A 198 -14.71 24.02 7.92
C PRO A 198 -13.25 23.66 7.63
N GLN A 199 -12.40 24.69 7.41
CA GLN A 199 -10.99 24.51 7.06
C GLN A 199 -10.21 23.71 8.12
N ALA A 200 -10.48 23.91 9.39
CA ALA A 200 -9.84 23.14 10.46
C ALA A 200 -10.10 21.63 10.32
N LEU A 201 -11.29 21.24 9.87
CA LEU A 201 -11.64 19.84 9.65
C LEU A 201 -10.97 19.28 8.39
N GLU A 202 -10.92 20.05 7.30
CA GLU A 202 -10.12 19.68 6.12
C GLU A 202 -8.64 19.53 6.48
N ASN A 203 -8.09 20.39 7.35
CA ASN A 203 -6.70 20.30 7.79
C ASN A 203 -6.38 18.99 8.52
N VAL A 204 -7.32 18.45 9.30
CA VAL A 204 -7.17 17.13 9.93
C VAL A 204 -7.01 16.05 8.84
N VAL A 205 -7.84 16.08 7.79
CA VAL A 205 -7.74 15.13 6.67
C VAL A 205 -6.43 15.30 5.95
N ILE A 206 -6.03 16.53 5.61
CA ILE A 206 -4.76 16.84 4.93
C ILE A 206 -3.57 16.29 5.71
N LYS A 207 -3.52 16.54 7.03
CA LYS A 207 -2.41 16.08 7.87
C LYS A 207 -2.39 14.55 8.01
N ALA A 208 -3.54 13.92 8.21
CA ALA A 208 -3.64 12.47 8.28
C ALA A 208 -3.18 11.79 6.97
N THR A 209 -3.48 12.40 5.81
CA THR A 209 -3.15 11.86 4.49
C THR A 209 -1.86 12.40 3.88
N ALA A 210 -1.01 13.06 4.67
CA ALA A 210 0.29 13.54 4.21
C ALA A 210 1.14 12.41 3.65
N LYS A 211 1.80 12.65 2.49
CA LYS A 211 2.58 11.63 1.79
C LYS A 211 3.88 11.30 2.52
N LYS A 212 4.52 12.29 3.14
CA LYS A 212 5.70 12.11 3.98
C LYS A 212 5.27 11.75 5.39
N LEU A 213 5.93 10.77 6.00
CA LEU A 213 5.66 10.35 7.38
C LEU A 213 5.93 11.46 8.40
N SER A 214 6.92 12.31 8.14
CA SER A 214 7.25 13.47 9.00
C SER A 214 6.13 14.51 9.07
N ASP A 215 5.36 14.65 8.01
CA ASP A 215 4.31 15.66 7.87
C ASP A 215 2.95 15.13 8.37
N ARG A 216 2.86 13.80 8.59
CA ARG A 216 1.68 13.11 9.09
C ARG A 216 1.65 13.14 10.61
N TYR A 217 0.49 12.94 11.23
CA TYR A 217 0.40 12.72 12.68
C TYR A 217 1.36 11.63 13.12
N GLN A 218 2.06 11.87 14.24
CA GLN A 218 3.01 10.89 14.79
C GLN A 218 2.30 9.83 15.64
N SER A 219 1.10 10.11 16.10
CA SER A 219 0.26 9.18 16.86
C SER A 219 -1.22 9.43 16.64
N VAL A 220 -2.03 8.40 16.90
CA VAL A 220 -3.49 8.51 16.90
C VAL A 220 -3.97 9.50 17.98
N SER A 221 -3.25 9.62 19.09
CA SER A 221 -3.59 10.59 20.15
C SER A 221 -3.44 12.02 19.66
N GLU A 222 -2.41 12.32 18.87
CA GLU A 222 -2.24 13.64 18.24
C GLU A 222 -3.40 13.96 17.29
N MET A 223 -3.78 13.01 16.43
CA MET A 223 -4.91 13.17 15.52
C MET A 223 -6.23 13.36 16.28
N TYR A 224 -6.43 12.61 17.38
CA TYR A 224 -7.64 12.75 18.21
C TYR A 224 -7.78 14.13 18.84
N VAL A 225 -6.70 14.67 19.39
CA VAL A 225 -6.69 16.02 20.00
C VAL A 225 -7.02 17.08 18.95
N ASP A 226 -6.43 16.98 17.77
CA ASP A 226 -6.67 17.91 16.67
C ASP A 226 -8.13 17.82 16.16
N LEU A 227 -8.64 16.61 15.94
CA LEU A 227 -10.03 16.36 15.54
C LEU A 227 -11.01 16.90 16.57
N SER A 228 -10.79 16.65 17.86
CA SER A 228 -11.72 17.02 18.93
C SER A 228 -11.96 18.53 19.06
N THR A 229 -11.03 19.35 18.57
CA THR A 229 -11.10 20.80 18.59
C THR A 229 -11.47 21.41 17.23
N SER A 230 -11.55 20.61 16.15
CA SER A 230 -11.69 21.07 14.77
C SER A 230 -12.97 21.88 14.50
N LEU A 231 -14.04 21.65 15.27
CA LEU A 231 -15.31 22.38 15.15
C LEU A 231 -15.42 23.53 16.15
N SER A 232 -14.37 23.81 16.95
CA SER A 232 -14.41 24.87 17.94
C SER A 232 -14.41 26.25 17.28
N TYR A 233 -15.05 27.24 17.96
CA TYR A 233 -15.15 28.60 17.47
C TYR A 233 -13.78 29.26 17.20
N ASN A 234 -12.77 28.93 17.98
CA ASN A 234 -11.42 29.48 17.87
C ASN A 234 -10.70 29.06 16.58
N ARG A 235 -11.15 27.98 15.95
CA ARG A 235 -10.55 27.44 14.73
C ARG A 235 -11.33 27.76 13.45
N ARG A 236 -12.37 28.59 13.57
CA ARG A 236 -13.26 28.97 12.45
C ARG A 236 -12.51 29.58 11.26
N ASN A 237 -11.47 30.38 11.52
CA ASN A 237 -10.70 31.09 10.51
C ASN A 237 -9.28 30.50 10.34
N GLU A 238 -9.11 29.21 10.62
CA GLU A 238 -7.84 28.55 10.47
C GLU A 238 -7.41 28.55 8.99
N PRO A 239 -6.13 28.88 8.67
CA PRO A 239 -5.67 28.82 7.30
C PRO A 239 -5.52 27.38 6.83
N LYS A 240 -5.59 27.17 5.52
CA LYS A 240 -5.34 25.85 4.92
C LYS A 240 -3.93 25.37 5.24
N LEU A 241 -3.82 24.13 5.72
CA LEU A 241 -2.53 23.47 5.95
C LEU A 241 -1.86 23.18 4.62
N VAL A 242 -0.64 23.67 4.47
CA VAL A 242 0.21 23.42 3.29
C VAL A 242 1.55 22.91 3.80
N PHE A 243 2.04 21.82 3.24
CA PHE A 243 3.38 21.31 3.53
C PHE A 243 4.37 21.91 2.53
N ASP A 244 5.51 22.40 3.00
CA ASP A 244 6.59 22.88 2.15
C ASP A 244 7.20 21.71 1.39
N ASP A 245 6.97 21.68 0.07
CA ASP A 245 7.62 20.74 -0.83
C ASP A 245 9.05 21.23 -1.09
N ALA A 246 9.93 21.04 -0.12
CA ALA A 246 11.37 21.31 -0.26
C ALA A 246 12.03 20.49 -1.39
N SER A 247 11.29 19.63 -2.09
CA SER A 247 11.73 18.85 -3.25
C SER A 247 11.39 19.49 -4.61
N LYS A 248 10.64 20.61 -4.63
CA LYS A 248 10.56 21.49 -5.80
C LYS A 248 11.61 22.61 -5.67
N ALA A 249 12.87 22.26 -5.48
CA ALA A 249 13.95 23.12 -5.83
C ALA A 249 13.86 23.32 -7.36
N ASP A 250 13.32 24.47 -7.72
CA ASP A 250 13.24 24.98 -9.07
C ASP A 250 14.62 24.88 -9.74
N THR A 251 14.75 23.97 -10.69
CA THR A 251 15.91 23.91 -11.61
C THR A 251 15.84 25.04 -12.65
N LYS A 252 15.15 26.15 -12.34
CA LYS A 252 15.01 27.32 -13.20
C LYS A 252 15.05 28.64 -12.42
N THR A 253 16.14 28.89 -11.70
CA THR A 253 16.63 30.27 -11.47
C THR A 253 18.08 30.21 -11.11
N LEU A 254 18.94 30.21 -12.13
CA LEU A 254 20.27 30.80 -12.01
C LEU A 254 20.08 32.24 -11.53
N PRO A 255 20.76 32.71 -10.48
CA PRO A 255 20.72 34.09 -10.08
C PRO A 255 21.24 34.93 -11.27
N LYS A 256 20.39 35.79 -11.83
CA LYS A 256 20.84 36.87 -12.70
C LYS A 256 21.74 37.75 -11.87
N VAL A 257 23.03 37.74 -12.19
CA VAL A 257 24.01 38.74 -11.75
C VAL A 257 23.52 40.09 -12.27
N PRO A 258 23.35 41.15 -11.45
CA PRO A 258 23.06 42.48 -11.94
C PRO A 258 24.34 43.02 -12.61
N GLN A 259 24.27 43.22 -13.92
CA GLN A 259 25.21 44.09 -14.66
C GLN A 259 24.82 45.55 -14.40
N SER A 260 25.72 46.26 -13.71
CA SER A 260 26.01 47.69 -13.79
C SER A 260 26.83 48.05 -12.54
N THR A 261 28.01 48.60 -12.58
CA THR A 261 28.58 49.68 -13.33
C THR A 261 30.09 49.60 -13.21
N LEU A 262 30.76 49.61 -14.35
CA LEU A 262 32.18 50.01 -14.47
C LEU A 262 32.24 51.50 -14.17
N THR A 263 33.01 51.94 -13.14
CA THR A 263 33.81 53.16 -13.25
C THR A 263 34.83 53.24 -12.10
N SER A 264 36.06 53.46 -12.54
CA SER A 264 37.19 54.18 -11.91
C SER A 264 37.96 53.59 -10.74
N ILE A 265 39.17 53.16 -11.09
CA ILE A 265 40.40 53.14 -10.31
C ILE A 265 40.83 54.58 -10.01
N PRO A 266 41.33 54.91 -8.82
CA PRO A 266 42.74 55.32 -8.77
C PRO A 266 43.53 54.72 -7.60
N LYS A 267 44.71 54.17 -7.97
CA LYS A 267 46.10 54.39 -7.55
C LYS A 267 46.40 54.64 -6.06
N ALA A 268 47.33 53.81 -5.59
CA ALA A 268 48.08 53.94 -4.33
C ALA A 268 48.96 55.21 -4.25
N PRO A 269 49.45 55.60 -3.07
CA PRO A 269 50.82 55.39 -2.70
C PRO A 269 51.03 54.93 -1.26
N ALA A 270 51.96 54.03 -1.01
CA ALA A 270 53.40 54.17 -0.70
C ALA A 270 53.74 54.58 0.74
N GLN A 271 54.42 53.66 1.38
CA GLN A 271 55.57 53.79 2.29
C GLN A 271 55.45 54.49 3.65
N GLU A 272 55.91 53.82 4.61
CA GLU A 272 57.05 54.04 5.54
C GLU A 272 56.75 53.45 6.92
N GLU A 273 57.52 52.91 7.77
CA GLU A 273 58.91 52.55 7.92
C GLU A 273 59.08 51.73 9.22
N ARG A 274 60.09 50.89 9.25
CA ARG A 274 60.59 50.27 10.50
C ARG A 274 61.36 51.33 11.35
N PRO A 275 61.57 51.04 12.67
CA PRO A 275 62.88 50.51 13.07
C PRO A 275 62.85 49.49 14.21
N GLN A 276 63.59 48.45 14.06
CA GLN A 276 64.91 48.05 14.71
C GLN A 276 64.93 48.01 16.24
N SER A 277 65.16 46.84 16.73
CA SER A 277 66.28 46.19 17.42
C SER A 277 66.37 46.33 18.93
N LYS A 278 66.59 45.20 19.61
CA LYS A 278 67.79 44.93 20.42
C LYS A 278 67.87 43.45 20.86
N LYS A 279 69.00 42.91 20.57
CA LYS A 279 69.65 41.69 21.07
C LYS A 279 69.67 41.60 22.58
N LEU A 280 69.66 40.39 23.10
CA LEU A 280 70.69 39.80 23.94
C LEU A 280 70.39 38.31 24.23
N THR A 281 71.34 37.49 23.95
CA THR A 281 71.59 36.07 24.22
C THR A 281 72.40 35.97 25.52
N PRO A 282 72.77 34.78 26.09
CA PRO A 282 72.17 33.45 26.17
C PRO A 282 72.12 32.93 27.62
N GLU A 283 71.51 31.81 27.91
CA GLU A 283 72.14 30.80 28.80
C GLU A 283 71.26 29.50 28.91
N GLN A 284 71.97 28.44 28.57
CA GLN A 284 72.00 27.07 29.09
C GLN A 284 70.75 26.21 29.14
N ALA A 285 70.88 25.15 28.39
CA ALA A 285 70.14 23.86 28.51
C ALA A 285 70.38 23.20 29.87
N PRO A 286 69.54 22.21 30.30
CA PRO A 286 69.74 20.87 29.79
C PRO A 286 68.44 19.99 29.60
N THR A 287 68.59 19.16 28.59
CA THR A 287 68.22 17.73 28.50
C THR A 287 66.86 17.17 28.93
N GLN A 288 66.34 16.39 27.99
CA GLN A 288 65.60 15.08 28.09
C GLN A 288 64.10 15.12 27.95
N LYS A 289 63.55 14.46 27.09
CA LYS A 289 63.41 13.20 26.36
C LYS A 289 62.10 13.16 25.60
N PRO A 290 61.95 12.45 24.49
CA PRO A 290 60.79 12.49 23.66
C PRO A 290 59.78 11.38 24.07
N THR A 291 58.51 11.69 24.19
CA THR A 291 57.54 10.63 24.24
C THR A 291 56.19 11.02 23.61
N LYS A 292 55.76 10.18 22.67
CA LYS A 292 54.37 9.87 22.34
C LYS A 292 53.55 10.86 21.52
N LYS A 293 53.95 11.13 20.28
CA LYS A 293 53.00 11.67 19.28
C LYS A 293 52.82 10.79 18.03
N ARG A 294 53.12 9.48 18.09
CA ARG A 294 53.03 8.59 16.90
C ARG A 294 51.85 7.61 16.89
N LYS A 295 51.10 7.42 18.01
CA LYS A 295 50.01 6.43 18.08
C LYS A 295 48.65 6.97 17.64
N PHE A 296 48.41 8.26 17.61
CA PHE A 296 47.13 8.84 17.20
C PHE A 296 46.94 8.84 15.68
N LYS A 297 47.97 9.13 14.90
CA LYS A 297 47.89 9.10 13.42
C LYS A 297 47.69 7.70 12.84
N ALA A 298 48.24 6.66 13.47
CA ALA A 298 48.10 5.28 13.02
C ALA A 298 46.65 4.76 13.20
N ARG A 299 45.96 5.16 14.26
CA ARG A 299 44.53 4.78 14.46
C ARG A 299 43.62 5.43 13.44
N TYR A 300 43.83 6.69 13.09
CA TYR A 300 43.08 7.36 12.03
C TYR A 300 43.40 6.81 10.63
N MET A 301 44.63 6.41 10.38
CA MET A 301 45.01 5.73 9.12
C MET A 301 44.33 4.35 9.00
N ILE A 302 44.23 3.59 10.09
CA ILE A 302 43.53 2.28 10.11
C ILE A 302 42.02 2.47 9.92
N LEU A 303 41.41 3.48 10.56
CA LEU A 303 40.00 3.82 10.38
C LEU A 303 39.70 4.30 8.95
N LEU A 304 40.57 5.11 8.36
CA LEU A 304 40.44 5.57 6.98
C LEU A 304 40.59 4.39 5.99
N ALA A 305 41.55 3.50 6.22
CA ALA A 305 41.72 2.30 5.41
C ALA A 305 40.57 1.33 5.52
N SER A 306 39.97 1.15 6.72
CA SER A 306 38.77 0.32 6.91
C SER A 306 37.55 0.95 6.23
N LEU A 307 37.37 2.27 6.28
CA LEU A 307 36.32 2.99 5.60
C LEU A 307 36.43 2.87 4.06
N LEU A 308 37.66 2.98 3.54
CA LEU A 308 37.91 2.77 2.10
C LEU A 308 37.66 1.33 1.65
N LEU A 309 37.99 0.34 2.49
CA LEU A 309 37.69 -1.08 2.22
C LEU A 309 36.17 -1.35 2.22
N VAL A 310 35.44 -0.75 3.17
CA VAL A 310 33.97 -0.85 3.20
C VAL A 310 33.35 -0.15 1.99
N ALA A 311 33.85 1.03 1.62
CA ALA A 311 33.38 1.73 0.42
C ALA A 311 33.68 0.94 -0.87
N ALA A 312 34.87 0.36 -0.99
CA ALA A 312 35.26 -0.47 -2.13
C ALA A 312 34.42 -1.78 -2.21
N SER A 313 34.13 -2.40 -1.07
CA SER A 313 33.25 -3.58 -1.02
C SER A 313 31.82 -3.23 -1.39
N LEU A 314 31.33 -2.07 -0.97
CA LEU A 314 29.99 -1.57 -1.33
C LEU A 314 29.88 -1.27 -2.83
N VAL A 315 30.89 -0.61 -3.41
CA VAL A 315 30.97 -0.37 -4.87
C VAL A 315 31.06 -1.69 -5.62
N TRP A 316 31.81 -2.67 -5.13
CA TRP A 316 31.92 -3.99 -5.75
C TRP A 316 30.61 -4.79 -5.69
N ILE A 317 29.85 -4.71 -4.59
CA ILE A 317 28.52 -5.31 -4.45
C ILE A 317 27.52 -4.62 -5.39
N LEU A 318 27.52 -3.28 -5.44
CA LEU A 318 26.63 -2.49 -6.30
C LEU A 318 26.93 -2.67 -7.80
N SER A 319 28.20 -2.91 -8.18
CA SER A 319 28.57 -3.18 -9.58
C SER A 319 28.26 -4.62 -10.02
N ARG A 320 27.87 -5.50 -9.10
CA ARG A 320 27.44 -6.89 -9.38
C ARG A 320 25.94 -7.10 -9.40
N THR A 321 25.10 -6.05 -9.37
CA THR A 321 23.67 -6.21 -9.62
C THR A 321 23.51 -6.71 -11.05
N PRO A 322 23.04 -7.96 -11.27
CA PRO A 322 22.84 -8.48 -12.63
C PRO A 322 21.78 -7.60 -13.31
N ALA A 323 22.08 -7.19 -14.54
CA ALA A 323 21.15 -6.44 -15.37
C ALA A 323 19.83 -7.24 -15.48
N THR A 324 18.72 -6.60 -15.18
CA THR A 324 17.39 -7.16 -15.40
C THR A 324 16.98 -6.86 -16.84
N ILE A 325 16.54 -7.89 -17.56
CA ILE A 325 16.02 -7.80 -18.93
C ILE A 325 14.49 -7.91 -18.86
N ALA A 326 13.79 -7.11 -19.64
CA ALA A 326 12.32 -7.19 -19.73
C ALA A 326 11.91 -8.42 -20.53
N ILE A 327 10.91 -9.17 -20.05
CA ILE A 327 10.32 -10.30 -20.76
C ILE A 327 9.63 -9.80 -22.02
N PRO A 328 9.92 -10.36 -23.22
CA PRO A 328 9.26 -9.93 -24.45
C PRO A 328 7.77 -10.28 -24.43
N ASP A 329 6.95 -9.42 -25.08
CA ASP A 329 5.54 -9.74 -25.29
C ASP A 329 5.41 -10.74 -26.45
N VAL A 330 4.86 -11.91 -26.10
CA VAL A 330 4.66 -13.04 -27.04
C VAL A 330 3.17 -13.42 -27.13
N ALA A 331 2.27 -12.57 -26.64
CA ALA A 331 0.83 -12.81 -26.72
C ALA A 331 0.38 -12.93 -28.19
N GLY A 332 -0.49 -13.89 -28.48
CA GLY A 332 -1.00 -14.16 -29.85
C GLY A 332 -0.03 -14.90 -30.77
N GLN A 333 1.23 -15.13 -30.39
CA GLN A 333 2.20 -15.91 -31.16
C GLN A 333 1.97 -17.41 -30.97
N THR A 334 2.50 -18.23 -31.88
CA THR A 334 2.55 -19.68 -31.69
C THR A 334 3.56 -20.05 -30.59
N VAL A 335 3.40 -21.19 -29.97
CA VAL A 335 4.32 -21.66 -28.91
C VAL A 335 5.76 -21.70 -29.38
N ALA A 336 5.99 -22.10 -30.64
CA ALA A 336 7.34 -22.17 -31.23
C ALA A 336 7.97 -20.78 -31.36
N GLU A 337 7.23 -19.81 -31.90
CA GLU A 337 7.68 -18.42 -32.05
C GLU A 337 7.94 -17.76 -30.69
N ALA A 338 7.06 -18.01 -29.70
CA ALA A 338 7.21 -17.51 -28.34
C ALA A 338 8.48 -18.05 -27.65
N LYS A 339 8.78 -19.36 -27.79
CA LYS A 339 10.00 -19.93 -27.25
C LYS A 339 11.26 -19.36 -27.91
N GLU A 340 11.22 -19.12 -29.21
CA GLU A 340 12.33 -18.47 -29.93
C GLU A 340 12.53 -17.02 -29.48
N ALA A 341 11.45 -16.25 -29.30
CA ALA A 341 11.51 -14.87 -28.81
C ALA A 341 12.06 -14.79 -27.37
N LEU A 342 11.65 -15.72 -26.47
CA LEU A 342 12.19 -15.83 -25.13
C LEU A 342 13.70 -16.15 -25.16
N LYS A 343 14.11 -17.12 -25.97
CA LYS A 343 15.52 -17.49 -26.11
C LYS A 343 16.37 -16.35 -26.66
N LYS A 344 15.86 -15.59 -27.63
CA LYS A 344 16.53 -14.39 -28.19
C LYS A 344 16.72 -13.31 -27.15
N SER A 345 15.79 -13.19 -26.19
CA SER A 345 15.84 -12.29 -25.06
C SER A 345 16.56 -12.87 -23.85
N LYS A 346 17.27 -14.01 -24.02
CA LYS A 346 18.06 -14.70 -22.99
C LYS A 346 17.28 -15.24 -21.81
N PHE A 347 16.02 -15.60 -22.03
CA PHE A 347 15.17 -16.34 -21.10
C PHE A 347 15.07 -17.81 -21.51
N GLU A 348 14.76 -18.67 -20.52
CA GLU A 348 14.43 -20.06 -20.78
C GLU A 348 12.92 -20.25 -20.83
N ALA A 349 12.40 -20.99 -21.81
CA ALA A 349 11.00 -21.40 -21.83
C ALA A 349 10.74 -22.40 -20.68
N GLY A 350 9.76 -22.09 -19.83
CA GLY A 350 9.29 -22.94 -18.75
C GLY A 350 8.19 -23.91 -19.18
N GLU A 351 7.23 -24.15 -18.26
CA GLU A 351 6.10 -25.05 -18.50
C GLU A 351 5.03 -24.40 -19.38
N GLU A 352 4.36 -25.23 -20.19
CA GLU A 352 3.17 -24.83 -20.95
C GLU A 352 1.92 -25.18 -20.13
N LYS A 353 1.10 -24.16 -19.84
CA LYS A 353 -0.20 -24.32 -19.16
C LYS A 353 -1.31 -24.05 -20.16
N SER A 354 -2.28 -24.96 -20.24
CA SER A 354 -3.43 -24.80 -21.13
C SER A 354 -4.57 -24.07 -20.44
N GLU A 355 -5.16 -23.04 -21.09
CA GLU A 355 -6.27 -22.25 -20.57
C GLU A 355 -7.24 -21.96 -21.71
N ALA A 356 -8.56 -22.05 -21.45
CA ALA A 356 -9.57 -21.73 -22.46
C ALA A 356 -9.61 -20.21 -22.70
N SER A 357 -9.76 -19.80 -23.95
CA SER A 357 -9.83 -18.38 -24.32
C SER A 357 -10.81 -18.15 -25.46
N ASP A 358 -11.70 -17.16 -25.28
CA ASP A 358 -12.63 -16.74 -26.33
C ASP A 358 -12.01 -15.78 -27.33
N THR A 359 -10.86 -15.19 -27.00
CA THR A 359 -10.20 -14.13 -27.76
C THR A 359 -8.93 -14.59 -28.46
N VAL A 360 -8.28 -15.64 -27.98
CA VAL A 360 -7.02 -16.18 -28.52
C VAL A 360 -7.28 -17.53 -29.14
N ALA A 361 -6.89 -17.71 -30.40
CA ALA A 361 -7.05 -18.97 -31.12
C ALA A 361 -6.28 -20.13 -30.44
N GLU A 362 -6.78 -21.34 -30.59
CA GLU A 362 -6.15 -22.56 -30.06
C GLU A 362 -4.69 -22.69 -30.52
N GLY A 363 -3.81 -23.11 -29.58
CA GLY A 363 -2.37 -23.30 -29.84
C GLY A 363 -1.56 -21.99 -29.81
N ARG A 364 -2.17 -20.85 -29.52
CA ARG A 364 -1.47 -19.56 -29.37
C ARG A 364 -1.31 -19.17 -27.93
N VAL A 365 -0.26 -18.42 -27.64
CA VAL A 365 0.05 -17.92 -26.29
C VAL A 365 -0.94 -16.84 -25.89
N ILE A 366 -1.58 -17.01 -24.73
CA ILE A 366 -2.45 -15.98 -24.11
C ILE A 366 -1.58 -14.96 -23.38
N ARG A 367 -0.66 -15.44 -22.54
CA ARG A 367 0.24 -14.63 -21.72
C ARG A 367 1.45 -15.43 -21.26
N THR A 368 2.43 -14.76 -20.71
CA THR A 368 3.59 -15.36 -20.05
C THR A 368 3.45 -15.25 -18.51
N ASP A 369 4.13 -16.14 -17.80
CA ASP A 369 4.28 -16.11 -16.35
C ASP A 369 5.76 -16.33 -15.98
N PRO A 370 6.48 -15.29 -15.54
CA PRO A 370 6.04 -13.90 -15.26
C PRO A 370 5.58 -13.12 -16.51
N GLU A 371 4.75 -12.09 -16.28
CA GLU A 371 4.15 -11.29 -17.36
C GLU A 371 5.17 -10.56 -18.24
N ALA A 372 4.82 -10.37 -19.52
CA ALA A 372 5.58 -9.59 -20.48
C ALA A 372 5.86 -8.16 -19.93
N GLY A 373 7.05 -7.62 -20.22
CA GLY A 373 7.51 -6.33 -19.72
C GLY A 373 8.09 -6.35 -18.30
N SER A 374 7.92 -7.43 -17.51
CA SER A 374 8.55 -7.55 -16.19
C SER A 374 10.04 -7.78 -16.32
N GLY A 375 10.83 -7.02 -15.52
CA GLY A 375 12.30 -7.15 -15.48
C GLY A 375 12.72 -8.40 -14.70
N ARG A 376 13.43 -9.34 -15.34
CA ARG A 376 13.94 -10.56 -14.73
C ARG A 376 15.41 -10.77 -15.08
N LYS A 377 16.09 -11.60 -14.30
CA LYS A 377 17.51 -11.97 -14.55
C LYS A 377 17.60 -12.85 -15.80
N GLU A 378 18.72 -12.71 -16.52
CA GLU A 378 19.10 -13.61 -17.61
C GLU A 378 19.02 -15.07 -17.14
N GLY A 379 18.47 -15.98 -17.97
CA GLY A 379 18.27 -17.40 -17.65
C GLY A 379 17.03 -17.71 -16.81
N THR A 380 16.19 -16.71 -16.47
CA THR A 380 14.92 -16.98 -15.76
C THR A 380 13.98 -17.79 -16.64
N LYS A 381 13.35 -18.83 -16.07
CA LYS A 381 12.31 -19.61 -16.74
C LYS A 381 11.00 -18.83 -16.81
N VAL A 382 10.40 -18.77 -17.99
CA VAL A 382 9.15 -18.08 -18.27
C VAL A 382 8.15 -19.11 -18.80
N ASN A 383 7.07 -19.34 -18.05
CA ASN A 383 6.00 -20.24 -18.44
C ASN A 383 5.12 -19.60 -19.50
N LEU A 384 4.56 -20.42 -20.40
CA LEU A 384 3.65 -19.97 -21.43
C LEU A 384 2.24 -20.46 -21.10
N VAL A 385 1.28 -19.55 -21.06
CA VAL A 385 -0.16 -19.91 -20.98
C VAL A 385 -0.71 -19.91 -22.39
N VAL A 386 -1.11 -21.11 -22.84
CA VAL A 386 -1.50 -21.41 -24.23
C VAL A 386 -3.01 -21.60 -24.30
N SER A 387 -3.65 -21.02 -25.30
CA SER A 387 -5.08 -21.18 -25.52
C SER A 387 -5.43 -22.61 -25.95
N SER A 388 -6.39 -23.22 -25.25
CA SER A 388 -7.06 -24.45 -25.68
C SER A 388 -8.30 -24.21 -26.56
N GLY A 389 -8.46 -22.99 -27.06
CA GLY A 389 -9.64 -22.59 -27.80
C GLY A 389 -10.80 -22.17 -26.92
N LYS A 390 -11.97 -21.99 -27.52
CA LYS A 390 -13.19 -21.61 -26.81
C LYS A 390 -13.65 -22.76 -25.90
N GLN A 391 -14.15 -22.40 -24.72
CA GLN A 391 -14.72 -23.39 -23.83
C GLN A 391 -15.99 -23.97 -24.46
N SER A 392 -15.95 -25.26 -24.82
CA SER A 392 -17.08 -25.98 -25.37
C SER A 392 -17.63 -26.99 -24.36
N PHE A 393 -18.96 -27.06 -24.24
CA PHE A 393 -19.63 -28.01 -23.38
C PHE A 393 -20.39 -29.00 -24.26
N GLN A 394 -20.18 -30.29 -24.03
CA GLN A 394 -21.03 -31.33 -24.67
C GLN A 394 -22.35 -31.39 -23.90
N LEU A 395 -23.45 -31.01 -24.59
CA LEU A 395 -24.80 -31.13 -24.06
C LEU A 395 -25.38 -32.49 -24.45
N SER A 396 -25.99 -33.15 -23.49
CA SER A 396 -26.76 -34.38 -23.71
C SER A 396 -28.17 -34.04 -24.23
N ASN A 397 -28.94 -35.06 -24.68
CA ASN A 397 -30.36 -34.81 -24.95
C ASN A 397 -31.11 -34.77 -23.62
N TYR A 398 -31.72 -33.62 -23.30
CA TYR A 398 -32.40 -33.35 -22.06
C TYR A 398 -33.94 -33.41 -22.19
N VAL A 399 -34.45 -33.69 -23.38
CA VAL A 399 -35.91 -33.77 -23.64
C VAL A 399 -36.57 -34.78 -22.73
N GLY A 400 -37.66 -34.41 -22.05
CA GLY A 400 -38.42 -35.22 -21.11
C GLY A 400 -37.82 -35.25 -19.68
N ARG A 401 -36.73 -34.55 -19.39
CA ARG A 401 -36.19 -34.44 -18.03
C ARG A 401 -36.69 -33.19 -17.33
N LYS A 402 -36.75 -33.22 -16.00
CA LYS A 402 -37.15 -32.04 -15.21
C LYS A 402 -36.09 -30.93 -15.37
N TYR A 403 -36.54 -29.70 -15.61
CA TYR A 403 -35.70 -28.53 -15.75
C TYR A 403 -34.73 -28.36 -14.60
N THR A 404 -35.20 -28.55 -13.33
CA THR A 404 -34.37 -28.45 -12.12
C THR A 404 -33.16 -29.38 -12.14
N ASP A 405 -33.35 -30.62 -12.60
CA ASP A 405 -32.32 -31.64 -12.64
C ASP A 405 -31.28 -31.34 -13.74
N VAL A 406 -31.75 -30.83 -14.87
CA VAL A 406 -30.91 -30.42 -16.00
C VAL A 406 -30.06 -29.20 -15.62
N VAL A 407 -30.63 -28.22 -14.96
CA VAL A 407 -29.88 -27.05 -14.47
C VAL A 407 -28.80 -27.46 -13.46
N ALA A 408 -29.10 -28.39 -12.56
CA ALA A 408 -28.16 -28.92 -11.60
C ALA A 408 -26.98 -29.64 -12.33
N GLU A 409 -27.28 -30.47 -13.33
CA GLU A 409 -26.24 -31.15 -14.15
C GLU A 409 -25.41 -30.17 -14.95
N LEU A 410 -26.00 -29.10 -15.53
CA LEU A 410 -25.24 -28.08 -16.27
C LEU A 410 -24.31 -27.28 -15.35
N LYS A 411 -24.74 -27.01 -14.10
CA LYS A 411 -23.89 -26.40 -13.08
C LYS A 411 -22.73 -27.30 -12.66
N GLU A 412 -22.97 -28.59 -12.52
CA GLU A 412 -21.92 -29.57 -12.24
C GLU A 412 -20.89 -29.64 -13.38
N LYS A 413 -21.33 -29.51 -14.62
CA LYS A 413 -20.49 -29.41 -15.82
C LYS A 413 -19.83 -28.03 -15.97
N LYS A 414 -19.96 -27.13 -15.00
CA LYS A 414 -19.41 -25.77 -14.96
C LYS A 414 -19.88 -24.88 -16.11
N VAL A 415 -21.07 -25.07 -16.61
CA VAL A 415 -21.70 -24.17 -17.58
C VAL A 415 -22.05 -22.85 -16.85
N PRO A 416 -21.60 -21.69 -17.34
CA PRO A 416 -21.91 -20.40 -16.72
C PRO A 416 -23.41 -20.12 -16.68
N GLU A 417 -23.93 -19.66 -15.55
CA GLU A 417 -25.38 -19.39 -15.37
C GLU A 417 -25.97 -18.41 -16.39
N ASN A 418 -25.16 -17.45 -16.85
CA ASN A 418 -25.58 -16.47 -17.86
C ASN A 418 -25.83 -17.09 -19.26
N LEU A 419 -25.39 -18.31 -19.50
CA LEU A 419 -25.65 -19.05 -20.73
C LEU A 419 -26.89 -19.99 -20.63
N ILE A 420 -27.42 -20.15 -19.42
CA ILE A 420 -28.62 -20.98 -19.19
C ILE A 420 -29.81 -20.03 -19.17
N LYS A 421 -30.62 -20.04 -20.23
CA LYS A 421 -31.87 -19.28 -20.32
C LYS A 421 -33.04 -20.25 -20.26
N MET A 422 -34.04 -19.91 -19.50
CA MET A 422 -35.31 -20.62 -19.46
C MET A 422 -36.32 -19.87 -20.34
N GLU A 423 -36.93 -20.56 -21.28
CA GLU A 423 -38.09 -20.12 -22.06
C GLU A 423 -39.18 -21.11 -21.80
N GLU A 424 -40.34 -20.62 -21.41
CA GLU A 424 -41.53 -21.46 -21.15
C GLU A 424 -42.43 -21.52 -22.40
N GLU A 425 -42.78 -22.73 -22.80
CA GLU A 425 -43.70 -22.96 -23.93
C GLU A 425 -44.83 -23.89 -23.48
N GLU A 426 -46.06 -23.59 -23.86
CA GLU A 426 -47.20 -24.42 -23.56
C GLU A 426 -47.21 -25.66 -24.46
N SER A 427 -47.20 -26.85 -23.86
CA SER A 427 -47.23 -28.13 -24.55
C SER A 427 -48.37 -29.01 -23.98
N SER A 428 -49.13 -29.62 -24.87
CA SER A 428 -50.13 -30.61 -24.51
C SER A 428 -49.58 -32.05 -24.40
N GLU A 429 -48.30 -32.24 -24.78
CA GLU A 429 -47.66 -33.57 -24.88
C GLU A 429 -46.61 -33.82 -23.78
N SER A 430 -46.21 -32.80 -23.02
CA SER A 430 -45.17 -32.87 -22.00
C SER A 430 -45.72 -32.54 -20.61
N GLU A 431 -45.14 -33.16 -19.56
CA GLU A 431 -45.49 -32.84 -18.18
C GLU A 431 -44.96 -31.43 -17.80
N PRO A 432 -45.70 -30.65 -17.00
CA PRO A 432 -45.26 -29.32 -16.56
C PRO A 432 -43.87 -29.37 -15.89
N GLY A 433 -42.97 -28.47 -16.31
CA GLY A 433 -41.60 -28.35 -15.76
C GLY A 433 -40.58 -29.34 -16.34
N THR A 434 -40.90 -29.99 -17.46
CA THR A 434 -39.95 -30.80 -18.27
C THR A 434 -39.46 -30.03 -19.49
N ILE A 435 -38.23 -30.38 -19.96
CA ILE A 435 -37.59 -29.83 -21.16
C ILE A 435 -38.05 -30.59 -22.39
#